data_870f20b498890148f29e53490c3a4894
#
_entry.id   870f20b498890148f29e53490c3a4894
#
_cell.length_a   1.000
_cell.length_b   1.000
_cell.length_c   1.000
_cell.angle_alpha   90.00
_cell.angle_beta   90.00
_cell.angle_gamma   90.00
#
_symmetry.space_group_name_H-M   'P 1'
#
loop_
_entity.id
_entity.type
_entity.pdbx_description
1 polymer ?
#
loop_
_entity_poly.entity_id
_entity_poly.type
_entity_poly.pdbx_seq_one_letter_code
_entity_poly.pdbx_strand_id
1 'polypeptide(L)'
;NYSFAKLNLKDYFEDCVDDISLDLESRGISLAYYNHVPEDTIIIADPEQLKRVINNIVGNSVKYMESGRRGHIGIFIKDEPEFVQIEIQDNGKGIAKKELPHIFERCYRTDASRNSSKGGSGLGLSIAKKIIEEHGGKIWANSVEGEGTTMSFVLRKYKECVTYE
;
A
#
# COMPACT_ATOMS: atom_id res chain seq x y z
N ASN A 1 19.20 3.69 -5.96
CA ASN A 1 19.76 4.31 -4.75
C ASN A 1 18.64 4.76 -3.82
N TYR A 2 18.78 4.44 -2.54
CA TYR A 2 17.80 4.80 -1.50
C TYR A 2 18.41 5.78 -0.51
N SER A 3 17.61 6.74 -0.10
CA SER A 3 17.99 7.73 0.92
C SER A 3 17.11 7.50 2.15
N PHE A 4 17.51 6.57 3.00
CA PHE A 4 16.77 6.23 4.20
C PHE A 4 16.87 7.34 5.23
N ALA A 5 15.74 7.65 5.86
CA ALA A 5 15.63 8.68 6.89
C ALA A 5 14.72 8.20 8.02
N LYS A 6 14.85 8.87 9.16
CA LYS A 6 13.92 8.69 10.27
C LYS A 6 12.70 9.53 9.98
N LEU A 7 11.54 8.91 9.91
CA LEU A 7 10.28 9.60 9.63
C LEU A 7 9.31 9.38 10.79
N ASN A 8 8.65 10.45 11.23
CA ASN A 8 7.51 10.30 12.14
C ASN A 8 6.38 9.67 11.32
N LEU A 9 5.95 8.49 11.73
CA LEU A 9 4.98 7.71 10.96
C LEU A 9 3.65 8.45 10.80
N LYS A 10 3.14 9.02 11.89
CA LYS A 10 1.86 9.73 11.89
C LYS A 10 1.88 10.91 10.91
N ASP A 11 2.89 11.77 11.02
CA ASP A 11 3.02 12.95 10.18
C ASP A 11 3.16 12.57 8.70
N TYR A 12 3.98 11.57 8.42
CA TYR A 12 4.18 11.10 7.06
C TYR A 12 2.89 10.59 6.41
N PHE A 13 2.15 9.72 7.12
CA PHE A 13 0.93 9.13 6.57
C PHE A 13 -0.23 10.12 6.52
N GLU A 14 -0.31 11.08 7.44
CA GLU A 14 -1.29 12.16 7.35
C GLU A 14 -1.11 12.97 6.07
N ASP A 15 0.13 13.32 5.73
CA ASP A 15 0.42 14.05 4.49
C ASP A 15 0.07 13.23 3.26
N CYS A 16 0.42 11.93 3.26
CA CYS A 16 0.07 11.04 2.15
C CYS A 16 -1.44 10.88 1.99
N VAL A 17 -2.15 10.72 3.10
CA VAL A 17 -3.61 10.55 3.09
C VAL A 17 -4.30 11.81 2.58
N ASP A 18 -3.81 12.98 2.99
CA ASP A 18 -4.36 14.26 2.50
C ASP A 18 -4.25 14.36 0.98
N ASP A 19 -3.09 14.02 0.42
CA ASP A 19 -2.87 14.04 -1.04
C ASP A 19 -3.77 13.03 -1.75
N ILE A 20 -3.85 11.82 -1.25
CA ILE A 20 -4.67 10.74 -1.82
C ILE A 20 -6.15 11.10 -1.75
N SER A 21 -6.59 11.69 -0.63
CA SER A 21 -7.98 12.05 -0.39
C SER A 21 -8.54 12.97 -1.48
N LEU A 22 -7.74 13.96 -1.87
CA LEU A 22 -8.16 14.91 -2.93
C LEU A 22 -8.39 14.20 -4.26
N ASP A 23 -7.48 13.31 -4.65
CA ASP A 23 -7.60 12.57 -5.89
C ASP A 23 -8.79 11.60 -5.87
N LEU A 24 -8.94 10.85 -4.78
CA LEU A 24 -10.04 9.89 -4.65
C LEU A 24 -11.40 10.57 -4.63
N GLU A 25 -11.51 11.71 -3.96
CA GLU A 25 -12.74 12.49 -3.93
C GLU A 25 -13.17 12.91 -5.34
N SER A 26 -12.22 13.35 -6.18
CA SER A 26 -12.51 13.72 -7.55
C SER A 26 -13.00 12.55 -8.40
N ARG A 27 -12.72 11.31 -7.96
CA ARG A 27 -13.14 10.08 -8.64
C ARG A 27 -14.38 9.44 -8.01
N GLY A 28 -14.95 10.08 -6.99
CA GLY A 28 -16.12 9.55 -6.29
C GLY A 28 -15.82 8.34 -5.41
N ILE A 29 -14.56 8.14 -5.03
CA ILE A 29 -14.13 7.05 -4.16
C ILE A 29 -13.98 7.57 -2.74
N SER A 30 -14.62 6.91 -1.77
CA SER A 30 -14.48 7.30 -0.36
C SER A 30 -13.19 6.73 0.23
N LEU A 31 -12.61 7.46 1.17
CA LEU A 31 -11.38 7.06 1.85
C LEU A 31 -11.59 7.09 3.36
N ALA A 32 -11.13 6.03 4.05
CA ALA A 32 -11.05 6.00 5.49
C ALA A 32 -9.60 5.73 5.90
N TYR A 33 -9.17 6.36 6.99
CA TYR A 33 -7.81 6.20 7.50
C TYR A 33 -7.84 5.96 9.00
N TYR A 34 -7.21 4.87 9.44
CA TYR A 34 -7.15 4.47 10.84
C TYR A 34 -5.71 4.17 11.22
N ASN A 35 -5.15 4.97 12.11
CA ASN A 35 -3.80 4.78 12.61
C ASN A 35 -3.86 4.43 14.11
N HIS A 36 -3.43 3.21 14.45
CA HIS A 36 -3.42 2.69 15.82
C HIS A 36 -2.02 2.69 16.42
N VAL A 37 -1.10 3.44 15.84
CA VAL A 37 0.29 3.50 16.27
C VAL A 37 0.51 4.73 17.16
N PRO A 38 1.34 4.63 18.23
CA PRO A 38 1.65 5.80 19.05
C PRO A 38 2.22 6.96 18.23
N GLU A 39 1.86 8.19 18.64
CA GLU A 39 2.20 9.41 17.89
C GLU A 39 3.71 9.66 17.73
N ASP A 40 4.50 9.13 18.65
CA ASP A 40 5.96 9.28 18.64
C ASP A 40 6.69 8.17 17.88
N THR A 41 5.96 7.32 17.18
CA THR A 41 6.56 6.22 16.42
C THR A 41 7.35 6.74 15.24
N ILE A 42 8.61 6.30 15.15
CA ILE A 42 9.53 6.64 14.06
C ILE A 42 9.78 5.38 13.23
N ILE A 43 9.75 5.53 11.93
CA ILE A 43 10.11 4.47 10.98
C ILE A 43 11.36 4.84 10.23
N ILE A 44 12.02 3.84 9.67
CA ILE A 44 13.15 4.04 8.76
C ILE A 44 12.66 3.79 7.35
N ALA A 45 12.68 4.82 6.52
CA ALA A 45 12.21 4.70 5.15
C ALA A 45 12.81 5.80 4.26
N ASP A 46 12.83 5.52 2.97
CA ASP A 46 13.06 6.55 1.95
C ASP A 46 11.69 7.18 1.65
N PRO A 47 11.50 8.47 1.99
CA PRO A 47 10.17 9.08 1.88
C PRO A 47 9.61 9.11 0.45
N GLU A 48 10.46 9.31 -0.54
CA GLU A 48 10.01 9.33 -1.94
C GLU A 48 9.64 7.94 -2.45
N GLN A 49 10.47 6.95 -2.11
CA GLN A 49 10.21 5.57 -2.52
C GLN A 49 9.00 4.98 -1.80
N LEU A 50 8.81 5.32 -0.53
CA LEU A 50 7.61 4.91 0.22
C LEU A 50 6.35 5.51 -0.41
N LYS A 51 6.40 6.78 -0.78
CA LYS A 51 5.29 7.43 -1.47
C LYS A 51 4.96 6.72 -2.78
N ARG A 52 5.98 6.28 -3.50
CA ARG A 52 5.82 5.51 -4.74
C ARG A 52 5.09 4.19 -4.49
N VAL A 53 5.44 3.49 -3.42
CA VAL A 53 4.76 2.25 -3.02
C VAL A 53 3.27 2.52 -2.77
N ILE A 54 2.97 3.52 -1.95
CA ILE A 54 1.60 3.86 -1.59
C ILE A 54 0.80 4.24 -2.84
N ASN A 55 1.36 5.10 -3.68
CA ASN A 55 0.69 5.53 -4.91
C ASN A 55 0.47 4.38 -5.89
N ASN A 56 1.42 3.46 -5.99
CA ASN A 56 1.27 2.28 -6.86
C ASN A 56 0.15 1.36 -6.37
N ILE A 57 0.07 1.15 -5.06
CA ILE A 57 -1.00 0.33 -4.47
C ILE A 57 -2.36 1.00 -4.64
N VAL A 58 -2.47 2.28 -4.28
CA VAL A 58 -3.73 3.03 -4.40
C VAL A 58 -4.16 3.13 -5.87
N GLY A 59 -3.21 3.40 -6.76
CA GLY A 59 -3.49 3.45 -8.20
C GLY A 59 -4.03 2.12 -8.72
N ASN A 60 -3.48 1.02 -8.23
CA ASN A 60 -3.95 -0.31 -8.58
C ASN A 60 -5.39 -0.53 -8.07
N SER A 61 -5.68 -0.11 -6.84
CA SER A 61 -7.02 -0.18 -6.26
C SER A 61 -8.04 0.61 -7.09
N VAL A 62 -7.68 1.84 -7.49
CA VAL A 62 -8.55 2.69 -8.32
C VAL A 62 -8.83 2.03 -9.66
N LYS A 63 -7.79 1.47 -10.28
CA LYS A 63 -7.89 0.82 -11.59
C LYS A 63 -8.88 -0.34 -11.60
N TYR A 64 -8.96 -1.10 -10.51
CA TYR A 64 -9.80 -2.30 -10.42
C TYR A 64 -11.08 -2.08 -9.62
N MET A 65 -11.54 -0.84 -9.46
CA MET A 65 -12.83 -0.59 -8.82
C MET A 65 -13.98 -1.21 -9.61
N GLU A 66 -14.97 -1.72 -8.89
CA GLU A 66 -16.16 -2.30 -9.48
C GLU A 66 -17.15 -1.18 -9.82
N SER A 67 -17.63 -1.19 -11.07
CA SER A 67 -18.53 -0.12 -11.55
C SER A 67 -19.93 -0.15 -10.93
N GLY A 68 -20.37 -1.28 -10.42
CA GLY A 68 -21.73 -1.44 -9.89
C GLY A 68 -21.93 -0.95 -8.47
N ARG A 69 -20.91 -0.40 -7.84
CA ARG A 69 -20.98 0.11 -6.46
C ARG A 69 -20.03 1.25 -6.24
N ARG A 70 -20.28 2.03 -5.18
CA ARG A 70 -19.39 3.11 -4.81
C ARG A 70 -18.04 2.55 -4.36
N GLY A 71 -16.97 3.06 -4.94
CA GLY A 71 -15.62 2.67 -4.56
C GLY A 71 -15.24 3.16 -3.17
N HIS A 72 -14.51 2.33 -2.44
CA HIS A 72 -14.05 2.65 -1.09
C HIS A 72 -12.64 2.10 -0.90
N ILE A 73 -11.77 2.94 -0.29
CA ILE A 73 -10.42 2.54 0.09
C ILE A 73 -10.26 2.84 1.58
N GLY A 74 -9.77 1.86 2.33
CA GLY A 74 -9.39 2.02 3.73
C GLY A 74 -7.90 1.84 3.89
N ILE A 75 -7.26 2.71 4.68
CA ILE A 75 -5.86 2.59 5.04
C ILE A 75 -5.79 2.38 6.54
N PHE A 76 -5.17 1.27 6.95
CA PHE A 76 -5.06 0.87 8.34
C PHE A 76 -3.60 0.70 8.70
N ILE A 77 -3.16 1.31 9.80
CA ILE A 77 -1.80 1.12 10.30
C ILE A 77 -1.88 0.45 11.67
N LYS A 78 -1.22 -0.70 11.77
CA LYS A 78 -1.19 -1.52 12.98
C LYS A 78 0.20 -1.48 13.59
N ASP A 79 0.22 -1.42 14.93
CA ASP A 79 1.47 -1.41 15.69
C ASP A 79 1.90 -2.86 16.00
N GLU A 80 3.16 -3.17 15.69
CA GLU A 80 3.79 -4.42 16.04
C GLU A 80 5.08 -4.12 16.80
N PRO A 81 5.69 -5.09 17.53
CA PRO A 81 6.85 -4.79 18.36
C PRO A 81 8.04 -4.19 17.61
N GLU A 82 8.39 -4.73 16.45
CA GLU A 82 9.60 -4.34 15.70
C GLU A 82 9.29 -3.57 14.42
N PHE A 83 8.04 -3.58 13.98
CA PHE A 83 7.64 -2.96 12.73
C PHE A 83 6.21 -2.41 12.83
N VAL A 84 5.82 -1.66 11.82
CA VAL A 84 4.42 -1.24 11.63
C VAL A 84 3.88 -1.94 10.40
N GLN A 85 2.62 -2.31 10.43
CA GLN A 85 1.96 -2.96 9.30
C GLN A 85 0.94 -2.01 8.68
N ILE A 86 1.09 -1.75 7.41
CA ILE A 86 0.20 -0.89 6.64
C ILE A 86 -0.69 -1.79 5.79
N GLU A 87 -2.00 -1.59 5.86
CA GLU A 87 -2.98 -2.31 5.06
C GLU A 87 -3.78 -1.32 4.24
N ILE A 88 -3.82 -1.54 2.94
CA ILE A 88 -4.62 -0.73 2.01
C ILE A 88 -5.67 -1.65 1.41
N GLN A 89 -6.91 -1.45 1.84
CA GLN A 89 -8.05 -2.29 1.50
C GLN A 89 -8.96 -1.58 0.51
N ASP A 90 -9.40 -2.27 -0.53
CA ASP A 90 -10.38 -1.75 -1.46
C ASP A 90 -11.58 -2.71 -1.58
N ASN A 91 -12.67 -2.18 -2.09
CA ASN A 91 -13.87 -2.96 -2.42
C ASN A 91 -14.03 -3.15 -3.92
N GLY A 92 -12.92 -3.29 -4.62
CA GLY A 92 -12.89 -3.49 -6.05
C GLY A 92 -13.27 -4.90 -6.48
N LYS A 93 -12.87 -5.25 -7.69
CA LYS A 93 -13.21 -6.56 -8.30
C LYS A 93 -12.58 -7.75 -7.60
N GLY A 94 -11.54 -7.52 -6.80
CA GLY A 94 -10.77 -8.59 -6.22
C GLY A 94 -9.88 -9.27 -7.26
N ILE A 95 -9.14 -10.27 -6.80
CA ILE A 95 -8.19 -11.02 -7.61
C ILE A 95 -8.54 -12.50 -7.53
N ALA A 96 -8.64 -13.16 -8.67
CA ALA A 96 -8.88 -14.59 -8.71
C ALA A 96 -7.75 -15.34 -7.98
N LYS A 97 -8.11 -16.36 -7.25
CA LYS A 97 -7.19 -17.14 -6.43
C LYS A 97 -5.97 -17.65 -7.21
N LYS A 98 -6.18 -18.07 -8.45
CA LYS A 98 -5.13 -18.56 -9.34
C LYS A 98 -4.11 -17.50 -9.73
N GLU A 99 -4.48 -16.22 -9.66
CA GLU A 99 -3.62 -15.10 -10.06
C GLU A 99 -2.84 -14.50 -8.90
N LEU A 100 -3.33 -14.65 -7.65
CA LEU A 100 -2.67 -14.07 -6.46
C LEU A 100 -1.17 -14.37 -6.36
N PRO A 101 -0.69 -15.59 -6.63
CA PRO A 101 0.75 -15.88 -6.54
C PRO A 101 1.61 -15.11 -7.53
N HIS A 102 1.01 -14.52 -8.55
CA HIS A 102 1.71 -13.90 -9.69
C HIS A 102 1.65 -12.38 -9.71
N ILE A 103 0.83 -11.75 -8.86
CA ILE A 103 0.55 -10.30 -8.98
C ILE A 103 1.77 -9.40 -8.77
N PHE A 104 2.82 -9.91 -8.12
CA PHE A 104 4.05 -9.15 -7.89
C PHE A 104 5.13 -9.45 -8.94
N GLU A 105 4.84 -10.35 -9.88
CA GLU A 105 5.78 -10.65 -10.96
C GLU A 105 5.84 -9.48 -11.93
N ARG A 106 7.03 -9.21 -12.43
CA ARG A 106 7.26 -8.14 -13.39
C ARG A 106 6.44 -8.38 -14.67
N CYS A 107 5.75 -7.34 -15.12
CA CYS A 107 4.93 -7.36 -16.32
C CYS A 107 3.75 -8.34 -16.29
N TYR A 108 3.46 -8.92 -15.12
CA TYR A 108 2.27 -9.77 -14.98
C TYR A 108 1.01 -8.91 -14.97
N ARG A 109 0.01 -9.36 -15.71
CA ARG A 109 -1.31 -8.72 -15.75
C ARG A 109 -2.38 -9.79 -15.60
N THR A 110 -3.39 -9.51 -14.78
CA THR A 110 -4.54 -10.41 -14.63
C THR A 110 -5.34 -10.49 -15.93
N ASP A 111 -6.15 -11.53 -16.09
CA ASP A 111 -7.01 -11.67 -17.27
C ASP A 111 -7.91 -10.44 -17.45
N ALA A 112 -8.47 -9.93 -16.36
CA ALA A 112 -9.29 -8.71 -16.38
C ALA A 112 -8.50 -7.51 -16.89
N SER A 113 -7.24 -7.38 -16.46
CA SER A 113 -6.34 -6.30 -16.88
C SER A 113 -5.95 -6.42 -18.36
N ARG A 114 -5.68 -7.64 -18.84
CA ARG A 114 -5.31 -7.89 -20.25
C ARG A 114 -6.41 -7.47 -21.21
N ASN A 115 -7.66 -7.63 -20.79
CA ASN A 115 -8.84 -7.32 -21.61
C ASN A 115 -9.39 -5.91 -21.37
N SER A 116 -8.73 -5.11 -20.55
CA SER A 116 -9.17 -3.76 -20.18
C SER A 116 -8.36 -2.71 -20.90
N SER A 117 -9.04 -1.68 -21.38
CA SER A 117 -8.39 -0.47 -21.90
C SER A 117 -7.66 0.31 -20.80
N LYS A 118 -7.96 0.02 -19.54
CA LYS A 118 -7.30 0.62 -18.37
C LYS A 118 -6.01 -0.11 -17.98
N GLY A 119 -5.67 -1.16 -18.69
CA GLY A 119 -4.48 -1.96 -18.37
C GLY A 119 -3.20 -1.14 -18.43
N GLY A 120 -2.37 -1.23 -17.40
CA GLY A 120 -1.05 -0.62 -17.33
C GLY A 120 0.05 -1.58 -17.77
N SER A 121 1.30 -1.23 -17.48
CA SER A 121 2.48 -2.01 -17.84
C SER A 121 2.66 -3.29 -17.04
N GLY A 122 1.95 -3.46 -15.91
CA GLY A 122 2.15 -4.57 -14.99
C GLY A 122 3.39 -4.41 -14.12
N LEU A 123 3.97 -3.22 -14.03
CA LEU A 123 5.19 -2.96 -13.26
C LEU A 123 4.94 -2.42 -11.86
N GLY A 124 3.76 -1.83 -11.59
CA GLY A 124 3.51 -1.10 -10.35
C GLY A 124 3.70 -1.93 -9.08
N LEU A 125 3.13 -3.15 -9.03
CA LEU A 125 3.25 -4.00 -7.86
C LEU A 125 4.64 -4.65 -7.73
N SER A 126 5.30 -4.97 -8.83
CA SER A 126 6.66 -5.48 -8.79
C SER A 126 7.64 -4.44 -8.28
N ILE A 127 7.43 -3.18 -8.64
CA ILE A 127 8.22 -2.05 -8.14
C ILE A 127 7.97 -1.85 -6.65
N ALA A 128 6.70 -1.88 -6.21
CA ALA A 128 6.35 -1.77 -4.80
C ALA A 128 7.03 -2.86 -3.98
N LYS A 129 7.00 -4.10 -4.46
CA LYS A 129 7.65 -5.22 -3.78
C LYS A 129 9.16 -5.01 -3.66
N LYS A 130 9.81 -4.58 -4.73
CA LYS A 130 11.24 -4.31 -4.69
C LYS A 130 11.60 -3.24 -3.66
N ILE A 131 10.84 -2.15 -3.64
CA ILE A 131 11.07 -1.06 -2.70
C ILE A 131 10.91 -1.54 -1.26
N ILE A 132 9.82 -2.26 -0.96
CA ILE A 132 9.56 -2.76 0.39
C ILE A 132 10.64 -3.76 0.82
N GLU A 133 11.07 -4.64 -0.07
CA GLU A 133 12.16 -5.59 0.25
C GLU A 133 13.48 -4.86 0.52
N GLU A 134 13.78 -3.81 -0.22
CA GLU A 134 14.97 -2.97 0.02
C GLU A 134 14.88 -2.20 1.35
N HIS A 135 13.68 -2.00 1.87
CA HIS A 135 13.45 -1.45 3.22
C HIS A 135 13.53 -2.51 4.32
N GLY A 136 13.84 -3.77 3.97
CA GLY A 136 13.84 -4.87 4.93
C GLY A 136 12.46 -5.32 5.34
N GLY A 137 11.44 -4.97 4.59
CA GLY A 137 10.06 -5.32 4.86
C GLY A 137 9.55 -6.46 3.98
N LYS A 138 8.25 -6.64 4.01
CA LYS A 138 7.54 -7.67 3.27
C LYS A 138 6.23 -7.08 2.76
N ILE A 139 5.78 -7.53 1.60
CA ILE A 139 4.49 -7.13 1.02
C ILE A 139 3.72 -8.39 0.60
N TRP A 140 2.41 -8.39 0.80
CA TRP A 140 1.54 -9.49 0.40
C TRP A 140 0.12 -8.99 0.16
N ALA A 141 -0.71 -9.83 -0.44
CA ALA A 141 -2.09 -9.51 -0.73
C ALA A 141 -3.03 -10.60 -0.22
N ASN A 142 -4.20 -10.18 0.26
CA ASN A 142 -5.35 -11.02 0.50
C ASN A 142 -6.48 -10.50 -0.35
N SER A 143 -7.21 -11.37 -1.01
CA SER A 143 -8.28 -10.94 -1.90
C SER A 143 -9.40 -11.97 -1.97
N VAL A 144 -10.62 -11.47 -2.14
CA VAL A 144 -11.79 -12.29 -2.46
C VAL A 144 -12.38 -11.73 -3.74
N GLU A 145 -12.40 -12.55 -4.78
CA GLU A 145 -12.94 -12.15 -6.08
C GLU A 145 -14.39 -11.68 -5.93
N GLY A 146 -14.69 -10.52 -6.50
CA GLY A 146 -16.00 -9.87 -6.39
C GLY A 146 -16.19 -9.01 -5.14
N GLU A 147 -15.29 -9.08 -4.17
CA GLU A 147 -15.42 -8.32 -2.93
C GLU A 147 -14.34 -7.26 -2.74
N GLY A 148 -13.10 -7.57 -3.11
CA GLY A 148 -12.01 -6.60 -3.01
C GLY A 148 -10.68 -7.21 -2.63
N THR A 149 -9.69 -6.34 -2.41
CA THR A 149 -8.30 -6.72 -2.14
C THR A 149 -7.75 -5.92 -0.96
N THR A 150 -6.95 -6.57 -0.13
CA THR A 150 -6.14 -5.91 0.89
C THR A 150 -4.67 -6.14 0.57
N MET A 151 -3.96 -5.05 0.28
CA MET A 151 -2.51 -5.05 0.16
C MET A 151 -1.91 -4.70 1.51
N SER A 152 -0.98 -5.51 1.97
CA SER A 152 -0.32 -5.32 3.26
C SER A 152 1.19 -5.26 3.09
N PHE A 153 1.83 -4.34 3.81
CA PHE A 153 3.29 -4.33 3.88
C PHE A 153 3.76 -3.87 5.24
N VAL A 154 4.99 -4.21 5.58
CA VAL A 154 5.58 -3.87 6.87
C VAL A 154 6.81 -3.00 6.68
N LEU A 155 7.00 -2.08 7.62
CA LEU A 155 8.16 -1.18 7.68
C LEU A 155 8.76 -1.27 9.07
N ARG A 156 10.08 -1.19 9.12
CA ARG A 156 10.82 -1.28 10.38
C ARG A 156 10.67 -0.01 11.20
N LYS A 157 10.46 -0.18 12.49
CA LYS A 157 10.50 0.92 13.44
C LYS A 157 11.95 1.28 13.75
N TYR A 158 12.19 2.57 13.97
CA TYR A 158 13.44 3.02 14.56
C TYR A 158 13.37 2.86 16.06
N LYS A 159 14.35 2.19 16.63
CA LYS A 159 14.49 2.08 18.07
C LYS A 159 15.88 2.55 18.49
N GLU A 160 15.93 3.48 19.45
CA GLU A 160 17.20 3.88 20.00
C GLU A 160 17.83 2.71 20.76
N CYS A 161 19.14 2.53 20.51
CA CYS A 161 19.93 1.60 21.29
C CYS A 161 20.26 2.27 22.62
N VAL A 162 19.70 1.75 23.72
CA VAL A 162 20.05 2.23 25.06
C VAL A 162 21.22 1.39 25.57
N THR A 163 22.35 2.04 25.80
CA THR A 163 23.52 1.38 26.36
C THR A 163 23.49 1.56 27.88
N TYR A 164 23.45 0.45 28.59
CA TYR A 164 23.58 0.46 30.04
C TYR A 164 25.03 0.23 30.41
N GLU A 165 25.59 1.09 31.20
CA GLU A 165 26.93 0.91 31.74
C GLU A 165 26.85 0.32 33.13
#